data_e13a0696d9518f3ce5cef7e5232f444d
#
_entry.id   e13a0696d9518f3ce5cef7e5232f444d
#
_cell.length_a   1.000
_cell.length_b   1.000
_cell.length_c   1.000
_cell.angle_alpha   90.00
_cell.angle_beta   90.00
_cell.angle_gamma   90.00
#
_symmetry.space_group_name_H-M   'P 1'
#
loop_
_entity.id
_entity.type
_entity.pdbx_description
1 polymer ?
#
loop_
_entity_poly.entity_id
_entity_poly.type
_entity_poly.pdbx_seq_one_letter_code
_entity_poly.pdbx_strand_id
1 'polypeptide(L)'
;HRLEEVKQICHHATILRHGKVVGECDPQQETAARLASLMVGAELRQLQAPAPASPSAPVRLAVDHLSLPRPHAFAIALDDVCLDVRGGEIVSIAGVAGNGQDELFDAISGETRAGTPGAVRIDGAECGRRGVNTRRRLNAAFVPEERLGHGAVPRMKLSSNVVLTRHATREGLVKSGVVNFTGAREVVDRVTQLFDVRKGSPDPEASALSGGNLQKFVVGREFDRKPGVLVVCQPTWGVDAGAATTIRQALIDLARQGAAVLVISQDLDEILEISDRVAVISKGRLSPPVDARGITREGIGLLMGGAHHGEGAAHAH
;
A
#
# COMPACT_ATOMS: atom_id res chain seq x y z
N HIS A 1 6.76 13.04 -11.68
CA HIS A 1 5.77 12.10 -11.14
C HIS A 1 4.32 12.49 -11.48
N ARG A 2 4.06 13.73 -11.90
CA ARG A 2 2.71 14.24 -12.22
C ARG A 2 2.63 14.57 -13.70
N LEU A 3 2.61 13.54 -14.55
CA LEU A 3 2.65 13.71 -16.01
C LEU A 3 1.44 14.46 -16.55
N GLU A 4 0.27 14.30 -15.93
CA GLU A 4 -0.93 15.04 -16.34
C GLU A 4 -0.79 16.55 -16.10
N GLU A 5 -0.16 16.99 -15.00
CA GLU A 5 0.14 18.40 -14.76
C GLU A 5 1.12 18.93 -15.82
N VAL A 6 2.16 18.16 -16.17
CA VAL A 6 3.10 18.53 -17.24
C VAL A 6 2.37 18.71 -18.57
N LYS A 7 1.45 17.80 -18.91
CA LYS A 7 0.64 17.90 -20.13
C LYS A 7 -0.27 19.11 -20.15
N GLN A 8 -0.85 19.49 -19.00
CA GLN A 8 -1.77 20.62 -18.91
C GLN A 8 -1.07 21.99 -18.93
N ILE A 9 0.13 22.09 -18.35
CA ILE A 9 0.78 23.37 -18.06
C ILE A 9 1.93 23.66 -19.03
N CYS A 10 2.67 22.62 -19.49
CA CYS A 10 3.88 22.78 -20.26
C CYS A 10 3.65 22.67 -21.77
N HIS A 11 4.35 23.54 -22.56
CA HIS A 11 4.37 23.49 -24.02
C HIS A 11 5.61 22.74 -24.55
N HIS A 12 6.62 22.55 -23.70
CA HIS A 12 7.85 21.84 -24.06
C HIS A 12 8.36 21.05 -22.87
N ALA A 13 8.79 19.82 -23.10
CA ALA A 13 9.35 18.95 -22.07
C ALA A 13 10.68 18.35 -22.53
N THR A 14 11.71 18.49 -21.69
CA THR A 14 13.00 17.84 -21.87
C THR A 14 13.08 16.65 -20.91
N ILE A 15 13.30 15.46 -21.44
CA ILE A 15 13.34 14.22 -20.67
C ILE A 15 14.78 13.91 -20.28
N LEU A 16 15.01 13.81 -18.96
CA LEU A 16 16.31 13.45 -18.38
C LEU A 16 16.29 12.03 -17.87
N ARG A 17 17.32 11.25 -18.22
CA ARG A 17 17.56 9.90 -17.71
C ARG A 17 19.04 9.70 -17.43
N HIS A 18 19.36 9.27 -16.19
CA HIS A 18 20.74 9.10 -15.73
C HIS A 18 21.66 10.33 -15.98
N GLY A 19 21.10 11.52 -15.76
CA GLY A 19 21.83 12.79 -15.94
C GLY A 19 22.04 13.20 -17.41
N LYS A 20 21.43 12.52 -18.37
CA LYS A 20 21.51 12.84 -19.81
C LYS A 20 20.14 13.17 -20.36
N VAL A 21 20.07 14.12 -21.28
CA VAL A 21 18.89 14.39 -22.09
C VAL A 21 18.69 13.21 -23.03
N VAL A 22 17.53 12.56 -22.97
CA VAL A 22 17.18 11.40 -23.78
C VAL A 22 16.05 11.69 -24.78
N GLY A 23 15.42 12.86 -24.69
CA GLY A 23 14.41 13.30 -25.62
C GLY A 23 13.84 14.66 -25.26
N GLU A 24 13.19 15.27 -26.24
CA GLU A 24 12.41 16.49 -26.12
C GLU A 24 11.08 16.30 -26.85
N CYS A 25 10.00 16.86 -26.34
CA CYS A 25 8.68 16.74 -26.95
C CYS A 25 7.73 17.86 -26.53
N ASP A 26 6.65 18.02 -27.25
CA ASP A 26 5.47 18.75 -26.81
C ASP A 26 4.60 17.81 -25.96
N PRO A 27 4.53 17.99 -24.63
CA PRO A 27 3.81 17.07 -23.76
C PRO A 27 2.29 17.08 -23.99
N GLN A 28 1.74 18.13 -24.61
CA GLN A 28 0.31 18.20 -24.91
C GLN A 28 -0.09 17.24 -26.03
N GLN A 29 0.84 16.89 -26.92
CA GLN A 29 0.63 15.96 -28.03
C GLN A 29 1.01 14.53 -27.68
N GLU A 30 1.64 14.29 -26.52
CA GLU A 30 2.08 12.97 -26.11
C GLU A 30 1.06 12.33 -25.13
N THR A 31 1.02 11.01 -25.10
CA THR A 31 0.28 10.29 -24.06
C THR A 31 1.10 10.21 -22.77
N ALA A 32 0.45 10.16 -21.61
CA ALA A 32 1.13 9.97 -20.32
C ALA A 32 2.01 8.70 -20.33
N ALA A 33 1.51 7.61 -20.97
CA ALA A 33 2.25 6.37 -21.13
C ALA A 33 3.52 6.56 -21.98
N ARG A 34 3.46 7.36 -23.05
CA ARG A 34 4.62 7.66 -23.90
C ARG A 34 5.66 8.49 -23.16
N LEU A 35 5.24 9.53 -22.43
CA LEU A 35 6.14 10.32 -21.59
C LEU A 35 6.82 9.47 -20.52
N ALA A 36 6.05 8.60 -19.86
CA ALA A 36 6.60 7.68 -18.86
C ALA A 36 7.60 6.70 -19.50
N SER A 37 7.31 6.14 -20.69
CA SER A 37 8.22 5.23 -21.37
C SER A 37 9.55 5.90 -21.78
N LEU A 38 9.50 7.15 -22.19
CA LEU A 38 10.70 7.94 -22.50
C LEU A 38 11.58 8.17 -21.25
N MET A 39 10.94 8.40 -20.09
CA MET A 39 11.64 8.60 -18.81
C MET A 39 12.28 7.29 -18.32
N VAL A 40 11.58 6.18 -18.43
CA VAL A 40 12.05 4.85 -17.96
C VAL A 40 13.01 4.22 -18.98
N GLY A 41 12.78 4.46 -20.27
CA GLY A 41 13.61 3.91 -21.38
C GLY A 41 13.28 2.48 -21.73
N ALA A 42 12.14 1.98 -21.27
CA ALA A 42 11.55 0.71 -21.67
C ALA A 42 10.04 0.91 -21.88
N GLU A 43 9.42 0.10 -22.71
CA GLU A 43 7.97 0.04 -22.73
C GLU A 43 7.47 -0.34 -21.34
N LEU A 44 6.60 0.51 -20.77
CA LEU A 44 5.92 0.19 -19.52
C LEU A 44 5.13 -1.10 -19.78
N ARG A 45 5.44 -2.15 -19.04
CA ARG A 45 4.66 -3.38 -19.11
C ARG A 45 3.22 -3.01 -18.74
N GLN A 46 2.28 -3.35 -19.63
CA GLN A 46 0.88 -3.26 -19.27
C GLN A 46 0.64 -4.18 -18.07
N LEU A 47 0.01 -3.65 -17.03
CA LEU A 47 -0.39 -4.45 -15.90
C LEU A 47 -1.33 -5.55 -16.39
N GLN A 48 -1.06 -6.77 -16.00
CA GLN A 48 -2.00 -7.85 -16.26
C GLN A 48 -3.13 -7.71 -15.24
N ALA A 49 -4.29 -7.26 -15.72
CA ALA A 49 -5.47 -7.12 -14.87
C ALA A 49 -5.71 -8.40 -14.06
N PRO A 50 -6.00 -8.29 -12.77
CA PRO A 50 -6.31 -9.47 -11.96
C PRO A 50 -7.56 -10.16 -12.51
N ALA A 51 -7.55 -11.50 -12.55
CA ALA A 51 -8.81 -12.23 -12.60
C ALA A 51 -9.58 -11.90 -11.31
N PRO A 52 -10.92 -11.69 -11.39
CA PRO A 52 -11.69 -11.37 -10.21
C PRO A 52 -11.48 -12.42 -9.12
N ALA A 53 -11.34 -11.97 -7.88
CA ALA A 53 -11.29 -12.87 -6.74
C ALA A 53 -12.54 -13.74 -6.71
N SER A 54 -12.39 -15.03 -6.35
CA SER A 54 -13.54 -15.91 -6.24
C SER A 54 -14.43 -15.43 -5.07
N PRO A 55 -15.74 -15.23 -5.28
CA PRO A 55 -16.66 -14.88 -4.19
C PRO A 55 -16.69 -15.92 -3.05
N SER A 56 -16.28 -17.15 -3.33
CA SER A 56 -16.19 -18.24 -2.36
C SER A 56 -14.85 -18.34 -1.63
N ALA A 57 -13.88 -17.48 -1.98
CA ALA A 57 -12.59 -17.45 -1.29
C ALA A 57 -12.78 -17.05 0.20
N PRO A 58 -12.00 -17.65 1.12
CA PRO A 58 -12.13 -17.33 2.53
C PRO A 58 -11.74 -15.87 2.82
N VAL A 59 -12.45 -15.25 3.76
CA VAL A 59 -12.08 -13.95 4.31
C VAL A 59 -10.82 -14.13 5.14
N ARG A 60 -9.74 -13.45 4.77
CA ARG A 60 -8.45 -13.51 5.45
C ARG A 60 -8.19 -12.30 6.35
N LEU A 61 -8.72 -11.13 5.99
CA LEU A 61 -8.73 -9.95 6.85
C LEU A 61 -10.18 -9.52 7.06
N ALA A 62 -10.61 -9.39 8.30
CA ALA A 62 -11.90 -8.81 8.64
C ALA A 62 -11.72 -7.71 9.69
N VAL A 63 -12.41 -6.60 9.48
CA VAL A 63 -12.63 -5.52 10.44
C VAL A 63 -14.12 -5.48 10.70
N ASP A 64 -14.52 -5.58 11.97
CA ASP A 64 -15.90 -5.80 12.38
C ASP A 64 -16.31 -4.80 13.45
N HIS A 65 -17.16 -3.85 13.08
CA HIS A 65 -17.67 -2.78 13.95
C HIS A 65 -16.55 -2.07 14.75
N LEU A 66 -15.44 -1.76 14.07
CA LEU A 66 -14.28 -1.14 14.69
C LEU A 66 -14.58 0.33 14.98
N SER A 67 -14.61 0.69 16.27
CA SER A 67 -14.71 2.07 16.74
C SER A 67 -13.56 2.36 17.67
N LEU A 68 -12.87 3.48 17.43
CA LEU A 68 -11.74 3.95 18.26
C LEU A 68 -11.87 5.45 18.54
N PRO A 69 -11.65 5.88 19.78
CA PRO A 69 -11.62 7.30 20.10
C PRO A 69 -10.38 7.96 19.46
N ARG A 70 -10.41 9.27 19.34
CA ARG A 70 -9.26 10.06 18.88
C ARG A 70 -8.08 9.84 19.82
N PRO A 71 -6.91 9.40 19.33
CA PRO A 71 -5.72 9.27 20.19
C PRO A 71 -5.14 10.63 20.61
N HIS A 72 -5.34 11.70 19.83
CA HIS A 72 -4.92 13.08 20.13
C HIS A 72 -5.81 14.09 19.40
N ALA A 73 -5.63 15.39 19.68
CA ALA A 73 -6.52 16.46 19.21
C ALA A 73 -6.65 16.57 17.68
N PHE A 74 -5.61 16.20 16.92
CA PHE A 74 -5.58 16.27 15.47
C PHE A 74 -5.94 14.95 14.76
N ALA A 75 -6.13 13.88 15.51
CA ALA A 75 -6.50 12.59 14.99
C ALA A 75 -8.02 12.49 14.73
N ILE A 76 -8.40 11.50 13.96
CA ILE A 76 -9.79 11.18 13.64
C ILE A 76 -10.24 9.98 14.49
N ALA A 77 -11.44 10.04 15.06
CA ALA A 77 -12.07 8.87 15.66
C ALA A 77 -12.52 7.93 14.54
N LEU A 78 -12.32 6.62 14.69
CA LEU A 78 -12.98 5.64 13.84
C LEU A 78 -14.38 5.33 14.38
N ASP A 79 -15.35 5.27 13.49
CA ASP A 79 -16.75 5.07 13.84
C ASP A 79 -17.38 3.98 13.00
N ASP A 80 -17.62 2.83 13.63
CA ASP A 80 -18.33 1.67 13.08
C ASP A 80 -17.74 1.15 11.74
N VAL A 81 -16.43 1.03 11.67
CA VAL A 81 -15.74 0.58 10.45
C VAL A 81 -15.91 -0.93 10.27
N CYS A 82 -16.48 -1.32 9.11
CA CYS A 82 -16.66 -2.71 8.70
C CYS A 82 -15.97 -2.94 7.33
N LEU A 83 -15.13 -3.98 7.24
CA LEU A 83 -14.42 -4.35 6.02
C LEU A 83 -14.08 -5.83 6.04
N ASP A 84 -14.21 -6.50 4.91
CA ASP A 84 -13.66 -7.83 4.67
C ASP A 84 -12.78 -7.85 3.43
N VAL A 85 -11.67 -8.59 3.47
CA VAL A 85 -10.79 -8.84 2.32
C VAL A 85 -10.57 -10.34 2.21
N ARG A 86 -10.88 -10.89 1.04
CA ARG A 86 -10.78 -12.32 0.76
C ARG A 86 -9.40 -12.70 0.24
N GLY A 87 -9.05 -13.96 0.35
CA GLY A 87 -7.87 -14.50 -0.33
C GLY A 87 -8.00 -14.34 -1.85
N GLY A 88 -6.95 -13.81 -2.48
CA GLY A 88 -6.97 -13.54 -3.92
C GLY A 88 -7.52 -12.16 -4.30
N GLU A 89 -7.90 -11.34 -3.33
CA GLU A 89 -8.57 -10.07 -3.54
C GLU A 89 -7.68 -8.87 -3.18
N ILE A 90 -7.81 -7.80 -3.96
CA ILE A 90 -7.30 -6.47 -3.63
C ILE A 90 -8.48 -5.56 -3.33
N VAL A 91 -8.59 -5.10 -2.09
CA VAL A 91 -9.52 -4.05 -1.69
C VAL A 91 -8.73 -2.77 -1.48
N SER A 92 -9.17 -1.68 -2.09
CA SER A 92 -8.56 -0.37 -1.87
C SER A 92 -9.46 0.55 -1.07
N ILE A 93 -8.85 1.35 -0.19
CA ILE A 93 -9.52 2.43 0.52
C ILE A 93 -9.01 3.75 -0.04
N ALA A 94 -9.92 4.48 -0.67
CA ALA A 94 -9.71 5.84 -1.13
C ALA A 94 -10.08 6.85 -0.02
N GLY A 95 -9.46 8.02 -0.01
CA GLY A 95 -9.82 9.10 0.91
C GLY A 95 -8.87 10.28 0.81
N VAL A 96 -9.36 11.46 1.14
CA VAL A 96 -8.50 12.65 1.30
C VAL A 96 -7.70 12.49 2.59
N ALA A 97 -6.41 12.89 2.58
CA ALA A 97 -5.55 12.81 3.75
C ALA A 97 -6.22 13.35 5.03
N GLY A 98 -5.97 12.68 6.15
CA GLY A 98 -6.50 13.09 7.45
C GLY A 98 -7.98 12.73 7.67
N ASN A 99 -8.51 11.74 6.99
CA ASN A 99 -9.87 11.24 7.17
C ASN A 99 -9.98 9.93 7.98
N GLY A 100 -8.89 9.46 8.60
CA GLY A 100 -8.89 8.25 9.41
C GLY A 100 -8.07 7.10 8.81
N GLN A 101 -7.31 7.33 7.73
CA GLN A 101 -6.48 6.32 7.09
C GLN A 101 -5.40 5.77 8.02
N ASP A 102 -4.69 6.67 8.71
CA ASP A 102 -3.60 6.29 9.62
C ASP A 102 -4.14 5.56 10.84
N GLU A 103 -5.24 6.05 11.42
CA GLU A 103 -5.90 5.42 12.55
C GLU A 103 -6.42 4.01 12.20
N LEU A 104 -6.93 3.85 10.98
CA LEU A 104 -7.37 2.55 10.49
C LEU A 104 -6.18 1.61 10.25
N PHE A 105 -5.10 2.10 9.65
CA PHE A 105 -3.89 1.33 9.49
C PHE A 105 -3.32 0.88 10.84
N ASP A 106 -3.19 1.78 11.81
CA ASP A 106 -2.69 1.48 13.15
C ASP A 106 -3.56 0.46 13.88
N ALA A 107 -4.89 0.56 13.71
CA ALA A 107 -5.81 -0.42 14.27
C ALA A 107 -5.67 -1.79 13.63
N ILE A 108 -5.49 -1.87 12.29
CA ILE A 108 -5.32 -3.14 11.57
C ILE A 108 -3.91 -3.70 11.76
N SER A 109 -2.87 -2.88 11.87
CA SER A 109 -1.50 -3.34 12.14
C SER A 109 -1.34 -3.83 13.59
N GLY A 110 -2.13 -3.27 14.53
CA GLY A 110 -2.08 -3.56 15.97
C GLY A 110 -1.13 -2.64 16.74
N GLU A 111 -0.76 -1.52 16.16
CA GLU A 111 -0.09 -0.41 16.84
C GLU A 111 -1.06 0.24 17.81
N THR A 112 -2.28 0.53 17.34
CA THR A 112 -3.43 0.84 18.19
C THR A 112 -4.28 -0.41 18.40
N ARG A 113 -4.64 -0.71 19.63
CA ARG A 113 -5.43 -1.91 19.98
C ARG A 113 -6.90 -1.56 20.08
N ALA A 114 -7.76 -2.39 19.48
CA ALA A 114 -9.20 -2.28 19.64
C ALA A 114 -9.67 -2.74 21.03
N GLY A 115 -10.82 -2.23 21.46
CA GLY A 115 -11.45 -2.61 22.72
C GLY A 115 -11.96 -4.05 22.74
N THR A 116 -12.35 -4.59 21.57
CA THR A 116 -12.90 -5.95 21.41
C THR A 116 -11.95 -6.85 20.66
N PRO A 117 -11.79 -8.13 21.05
CA PRO A 117 -10.92 -9.08 20.35
C PRO A 117 -11.31 -9.27 18.88
N GLY A 118 -12.61 -9.41 18.60
CA GLY A 118 -13.17 -9.68 17.29
C GLY A 118 -13.19 -8.51 16.32
N ALA A 119 -12.91 -7.26 16.78
CA ALA A 119 -12.91 -6.07 15.92
C ALA A 119 -11.90 -6.17 14.76
N VAL A 120 -10.84 -6.97 14.89
CA VAL A 120 -9.93 -7.31 13.80
C VAL A 120 -9.66 -8.79 13.83
N ARG A 121 -9.84 -9.49 12.69
CA ARG A 121 -9.51 -10.91 12.52
C ARG A 121 -8.55 -11.08 11.34
N ILE A 122 -7.56 -11.96 11.53
CA ILE A 122 -6.60 -12.35 10.48
C ILE A 122 -6.65 -13.87 10.38
N ASP A 123 -7.00 -14.41 9.20
CA ASP A 123 -7.22 -15.85 8.96
C ASP A 123 -8.15 -16.45 10.02
N GLY A 124 -9.22 -15.74 10.38
CA GLY A 124 -10.21 -16.14 11.39
C GLY A 124 -9.78 -15.95 12.85
N ALA A 125 -8.49 -15.70 13.13
CA ALA A 125 -7.99 -15.49 14.48
C ALA A 125 -8.29 -14.06 14.97
N GLU A 126 -8.95 -13.96 16.14
CA GLU A 126 -9.23 -12.67 16.77
C GLU A 126 -7.95 -12.00 17.28
N CYS A 127 -7.69 -10.82 16.78
CA CYS A 127 -6.46 -10.09 17.07
C CYS A 127 -6.66 -8.60 17.40
N GLY A 128 -7.89 -8.13 17.60
CA GLY A 128 -8.18 -6.74 17.93
C GLY A 128 -7.39 -6.20 19.13
N ARG A 129 -7.23 -7.01 20.18
CA ARG A 129 -6.43 -6.66 21.37
C ARG A 129 -4.96 -7.06 21.27
N ARG A 130 -4.52 -7.69 20.15
CA ARG A 130 -3.16 -8.18 19.96
C ARG A 130 -2.32 -7.15 19.22
N GLY A 131 -1.06 -7.01 19.63
CA GLY A 131 -0.11 -6.11 18.97
C GLY A 131 0.48 -6.68 17.68
N VAL A 132 1.26 -5.85 16.99
CA VAL A 132 1.88 -6.09 15.69
C VAL A 132 2.58 -7.44 15.56
N ASN A 133 3.38 -7.84 16.56
CA ASN A 133 4.14 -9.09 16.53
C ASN A 133 3.23 -10.33 16.46
N THR A 134 2.07 -10.31 17.13
CA THR A 134 1.11 -11.43 17.03
C THR A 134 0.51 -11.50 15.64
N ARG A 135 0.13 -10.36 15.06
CA ARG A 135 -0.43 -10.30 13.71
C ARG A 135 0.60 -10.72 12.65
N ARG A 136 1.87 -10.34 12.82
CA ARG A 136 2.97 -10.81 11.97
C ARG A 136 3.17 -12.33 12.05
N ARG A 137 2.96 -12.96 13.23
CA ARG A 137 2.97 -14.44 13.37
C ARG A 137 1.80 -15.15 12.67
N LEU A 138 0.70 -14.44 12.46
CA LEU A 138 -0.44 -14.89 11.63
C LEU A 138 -0.19 -14.64 10.13
N ASN A 139 1.06 -14.43 9.73
CA ASN A 139 1.48 -14.17 8.37
C ASN A 139 0.90 -12.88 7.75
N ALA A 140 0.64 -11.86 8.58
CA ALA A 140 0.31 -10.53 8.10
C ALA A 140 1.57 -9.66 7.94
N ALA A 141 1.53 -8.76 6.97
CA ALA A 141 2.56 -7.77 6.70
C ALA A 141 1.96 -6.38 6.59
N PHE A 142 2.72 -5.37 7.01
CA PHE A 142 2.24 -3.99 7.15
C PHE A 142 3.28 -3.03 6.58
N VAL A 143 2.85 -2.15 5.69
CA VAL A 143 3.66 -1.07 5.09
C VAL A 143 2.97 0.26 5.40
N PRO A 144 3.45 1.03 6.37
CA PRO A 144 2.88 2.33 6.71
C PRO A 144 3.20 3.40 5.65
N GLU A 145 2.48 4.52 5.70
CA GLU A 145 2.72 5.65 4.81
C GLU A 145 4.07 6.31 5.09
N GLU A 146 4.41 6.57 6.35
CA GLU A 146 5.69 7.14 6.76
C GLU A 146 6.81 6.10 6.64
N ARG A 147 7.72 6.33 5.69
CA ARG A 147 8.79 5.39 5.35
C ARG A 147 9.91 5.38 6.37
N LEU A 148 10.34 6.58 6.79
CA LEU A 148 11.49 6.78 7.66
C LEU A 148 11.00 7.21 9.05
N GLY A 149 11.27 6.41 10.04
CA GLY A 149 10.72 6.58 11.40
C GLY A 149 9.70 5.51 11.75
N HIS A 150 8.74 5.24 10.87
CA HIS A 150 7.71 4.22 11.04
C HIS A 150 8.03 2.95 10.22
N GLY A 151 8.14 3.07 8.88
CA GLY A 151 8.42 1.94 8.00
C GLY A 151 9.83 1.36 8.14
N ALA A 152 10.81 2.21 8.42
CA ALA A 152 12.20 1.83 8.66
C ALA A 152 12.88 2.74 9.68
N VAL A 153 13.75 2.17 10.52
CA VAL A 153 14.55 2.93 11.50
C VAL A 153 15.73 3.59 10.77
N PRO A 154 15.84 4.94 10.78
CA PRO A 154 16.77 5.68 9.94
C PRO A 154 18.23 5.26 10.06
N ARG A 155 18.74 5.16 11.30
CA ARG A 155 20.16 4.87 11.61
C ARG A 155 20.48 3.38 11.68
N MET A 156 19.52 2.51 11.35
CA MET A 156 19.78 1.07 11.26
C MET A 156 20.07 0.68 9.82
N LYS A 157 20.99 -0.30 9.66
CA LYS A 157 21.26 -0.95 8.39
C LYS A 157 20.02 -1.61 7.82
N LEU A 158 19.97 -1.81 6.51
CA LEU A 158 18.84 -2.48 5.86
C LEU A 158 18.62 -3.88 6.42
N SER A 159 19.70 -4.65 6.66
CA SER A 159 19.63 -5.97 7.29
C SER A 159 19.02 -5.92 8.70
N SER A 160 19.36 -4.92 9.51
CA SER A 160 18.74 -4.72 10.83
C SER A 160 17.26 -4.37 10.72
N ASN A 161 16.88 -3.54 9.74
CA ASN A 161 15.50 -3.23 9.45
C ASN A 161 14.70 -4.47 8.98
N VAL A 162 15.33 -5.42 8.28
CA VAL A 162 14.74 -6.73 7.98
C VAL A 162 14.47 -7.52 9.25
N VAL A 163 15.44 -7.57 10.17
CA VAL A 163 15.27 -8.28 11.45
C VAL A 163 14.11 -7.73 12.26
N LEU A 164 13.94 -6.40 12.32
CA LEU A 164 12.87 -5.77 13.09
C LEU A 164 11.47 -6.25 12.70
N THR A 165 11.21 -6.49 11.42
CA THR A 165 9.89 -6.93 10.96
C THR A 165 9.71 -8.45 11.00
N ARG A 166 10.78 -9.21 11.17
CA ARG A 166 10.80 -10.68 11.12
C ARG A 166 11.21 -11.37 12.43
N HIS A 167 11.69 -10.61 13.43
CA HIS A 167 12.16 -11.22 14.68
C HIS A 167 11.10 -12.06 15.41
N ALA A 168 9.82 -11.67 15.27
CA ALA A 168 8.71 -12.36 15.91
C ALA A 168 8.12 -13.50 15.04
N THR A 169 8.57 -13.64 13.80
CA THR A 169 8.05 -14.64 12.85
C THR A 169 8.86 -15.94 12.94
N ARG A 170 8.37 -17.00 12.27
CA ARG A 170 9.07 -18.31 12.25
C ARG A 170 10.09 -18.42 11.13
N GLU A 171 10.50 -17.32 10.51
CA GLU A 171 11.43 -17.31 9.36
C GLU A 171 12.90 -17.56 9.73
N GLY A 172 13.21 -17.74 11.02
CA GLY A 172 14.52 -18.19 11.45
C GLY A 172 15.61 -17.11 11.54
N LEU A 173 15.27 -15.82 11.33
CA LEU A 173 16.23 -14.72 11.48
C LEU A 173 16.61 -14.46 12.94
N VAL A 174 15.75 -14.82 13.87
CA VAL A 174 16.07 -14.80 15.30
C VAL A 174 15.72 -16.15 15.90
N LYS A 175 16.71 -16.84 16.43
CA LYS A 175 16.55 -18.15 17.06
C LYS A 175 17.24 -18.16 18.40
N SER A 176 16.50 -18.44 19.47
CA SER A 176 17.03 -18.47 20.85
C SER A 176 17.81 -17.19 21.23
N GLY A 177 17.33 -16.02 20.80
CA GLY A 177 17.97 -14.73 21.04
C GLY A 177 19.16 -14.39 20.14
N VAL A 178 19.58 -15.31 19.27
CA VAL A 178 20.68 -15.09 18.32
C VAL A 178 20.12 -14.61 16.98
N VAL A 179 20.68 -13.51 16.46
CA VAL A 179 20.28 -12.91 15.18
C VAL A 179 21.13 -13.46 14.04
N ASN A 180 20.48 -13.97 12.99
CA ASN A 180 21.13 -14.39 11.75
C ASN A 180 21.24 -13.19 10.78
N PHE A 181 22.31 -12.40 10.91
CA PHE A 181 22.56 -11.27 10.01
C PHE A 181 22.93 -11.69 8.59
N THR A 182 23.48 -12.89 8.39
CA THR A 182 23.74 -13.41 7.04
C THR A 182 22.43 -13.61 6.29
N GLY A 183 21.45 -14.32 6.88
CA GLY A 183 20.15 -14.48 6.30
C GLY A 183 19.40 -13.14 6.11
N ALA A 184 19.58 -12.18 7.03
CA ALA A 184 19.00 -10.85 6.87
C ALA A 184 19.59 -10.09 5.66
N ARG A 185 20.91 -10.21 5.38
CA ARG A 185 21.54 -9.63 4.18
C ARG A 185 21.07 -10.30 2.90
N GLU A 186 20.91 -11.62 2.90
CA GLU A 186 20.33 -12.35 1.76
C GLU A 186 18.93 -11.83 1.40
N VAL A 187 18.09 -11.49 2.41
CA VAL A 187 16.80 -10.82 2.17
C VAL A 187 17.01 -9.45 1.53
N VAL A 188 17.95 -8.63 2.04
CA VAL A 188 18.27 -7.32 1.45
C VAL A 188 18.67 -7.48 -0.01
N ASP A 189 19.47 -8.47 -0.35
CA ASP A 189 19.94 -8.71 -1.73
C ASP A 189 18.79 -9.15 -2.65
N ARG A 190 17.93 -10.09 -2.20
CA ARG A 190 16.73 -10.47 -2.96
C ARG A 190 15.80 -9.28 -3.21
N VAL A 191 15.51 -8.48 -2.18
CA VAL A 191 14.67 -7.28 -2.30
C VAL A 191 15.31 -6.26 -3.25
N THR A 192 16.64 -6.09 -3.18
CA THR A 192 17.40 -5.21 -4.06
C THR A 192 17.25 -5.61 -5.52
N GLN A 193 17.33 -6.91 -5.82
CA GLN A 193 17.17 -7.42 -7.18
C GLN A 193 15.73 -7.32 -7.69
N LEU A 194 14.75 -7.69 -6.88
CA LEU A 194 13.34 -7.73 -7.29
C LEU A 194 12.75 -6.34 -7.54
N PHE A 195 13.16 -5.36 -6.74
CA PHE A 195 12.59 -4.00 -6.78
C PHE A 195 13.58 -2.94 -7.31
N ASP A 196 14.74 -3.34 -7.84
CA ASP A 196 15.79 -2.43 -8.31
C ASP A 196 16.10 -1.35 -7.27
N VAL A 197 16.41 -1.76 -6.03
CA VAL A 197 16.78 -0.82 -4.97
C VAL A 197 18.22 -0.35 -5.17
N ARG A 198 18.40 0.91 -5.55
CA ARG A 198 19.73 1.49 -5.74
C ARG A 198 20.30 1.94 -4.41
N LYS A 199 21.44 1.42 -4.06
CA LYS A 199 22.13 1.65 -2.77
C LYS A 199 23.63 1.88 -2.98
N GLY A 200 24.23 2.78 -2.21
CA GLY A 200 25.65 3.15 -2.33
C GLY A 200 26.62 2.14 -1.70
N SER A 201 26.13 1.18 -0.91
CA SER A 201 26.91 0.11 -0.30
C SER A 201 26.05 -1.15 -0.16
N PRO A 202 26.66 -2.33 0.10
CA PRO A 202 25.89 -3.57 0.22
C PRO A 202 24.80 -3.56 1.29
N ASP A 203 25.03 -2.90 2.43
CA ASP A 203 24.11 -2.86 3.56
C ASP A 203 24.15 -1.47 4.24
N PRO A 204 23.64 -0.40 3.57
CA PRO A 204 23.66 0.94 4.11
C PRO A 204 22.64 1.13 5.23
N GLU A 205 22.70 2.26 5.94
CA GLU A 205 21.62 2.73 6.78
C GLU A 205 20.41 3.12 5.92
N ALA A 206 19.19 2.95 6.47
CA ALA A 206 17.96 3.29 5.75
C ALA A 206 17.90 4.78 5.34
N SER A 207 18.45 5.68 6.16
CA SER A 207 18.56 7.12 5.88
C SER A 207 19.47 7.47 4.70
N ALA A 208 20.36 6.55 4.28
CA ALA A 208 21.24 6.77 3.14
C ALA A 208 20.55 6.50 1.78
N LEU A 209 19.35 5.96 1.78
CA LEU A 209 18.56 5.73 0.57
C LEU A 209 17.76 6.98 0.18
N SER A 210 17.63 7.22 -1.12
CA SER A 210 16.62 8.18 -1.59
C SER A 210 15.20 7.72 -1.23
N GLY A 211 14.25 8.65 -1.12
CA GLY A 211 12.87 8.33 -0.76
C GLY A 211 12.25 7.22 -1.61
N GLY A 212 12.46 7.23 -2.93
CA GLY A 212 11.97 6.19 -3.83
C GLY A 212 12.64 4.83 -3.60
N ASN A 213 13.97 4.80 -3.36
CA ASN A 213 14.66 3.54 -3.05
C ASN A 213 14.29 2.99 -1.67
N LEU A 214 14.05 3.87 -0.71
CA LEU A 214 13.54 3.46 0.61
C LEU A 214 12.14 2.85 0.49
N GLN A 215 11.25 3.45 -0.32
CA GLN A 215 9.92 2.88 -0.58
C GLN A 215 10.00 1.48 -1.20
N LYS A 216 10.81 1.32 -2.25
CA LYS A 216 11.06 0.03 -2.89
C LYS A 216 11.56 -1.01 -1.86
N PHE A 217 12.47 -0.61 -0.96
CA PHE A 217 12.99 -1.49 0.07
C PHE A 217 11.92 -1.86 1.11
N VAL A 218 11.18 -0.89 1.65
CA VAL A 218 10.15 -1.13 2.69
C VAL A 218 9.05 -2.03 2.14
N VAL A 219 8.54 -1.73 0.95
CA VAL A 219 7.54 -2.57 0.26
C VAL A 219 8.13 -3.95 -0.03
N GLY A 220 9.27 -4.02 -0.70
CA GLY A 220 9.90 -5.28 -1.10
C GLY A 220 10.25 -6.20 0.08
N ARG A 221 10.66 -5.62 1.21
CA ARG A 221 10.93 -6.36 2.46
C ARG A 221 9.70 -7.13 2.97
N GLU A 222 8.53 -6.51 2.91
CA GLU A 222 7.29 -7.15 3.33
C GLU A 222 6.78 -8.16 2.29
N PHE A 223 6.96 -7.88 0.99
CA PHE A 223 6.62 -8.81 -0.09
C PHE A 223 7.46 -10.10 -0.08
N ASP A 224 8.77 -10.01 0.20
CA ASP A 224 9.66 -11.18 0.26
C ASP A 224 9.20 -12.22 1.30
N ARG A 225 8.38 -11.83 2.27
CA ARG A 225 7.76 -12.72 3.25
C ARG A 225 6.63 -13.57 2.68
N LYS A 226 6.12 -13.25 1.50
CA LYS A 226 4.92 -13.87 0.90
C LYS A 226 3.76 -13.91 1.91
N PRO A 227 3.31 -12.76 2.41
CA PRO A 227 2.31 -12.70 3.46
C PRO A 227 0.95 -13.23 2.95
N GLY A 228 0.19 -13.81 3.87
CA GLY A 228 -1.20 -14.18 3.60
C GLY A 228 -2.17 -13.00 3.66
N VAL A 229 -1.79 -11.95 4.41
CA VAL A 229 -2.49 -10.67 4.49
C VAL A 229 -1.45 -9.57 4.36
N LEU A 230 -1.64 -8.65 3.42
CA LEU A 230 -0.83 -7.43 3.27
C LEU A 230 -1.71 -6.21 3.43
N VAL A 231 -1.30 -5.29 4.32
CA VAL A 231 -1.90 -3.94 4.41
C VAL A 231 -0.82 -2.94 4.05
N VAL A 232 -1.07 -2.13 3.04
CA VAL A 232 -0.09 -1.17 2.54
C VAL A 232 -0.71 0.21 2.32
N CYS A 233 -0.04 1.23 2.87
CA CYS A 233 -0.40 2.64 2.66
C CYS A 233 0.51 3.25 1.60
N GLN A 234 -0.09 3.98 0.64
CA GLN A 234 0.59 4.76 -0.38
C GLN A 234 1.76 4.00 -1.07
N PRO A 235 1.53 2.79 -1.62
CA PRO A 235 2.62 1.90 -2.03
C PRO A 235 3.53 2.51 -3.09
N THR A 236 3.01 3.35 -3.99
CA THR A 236 3.77 3.96 -5.08
C THR A 236 4.13 5.42 -4.86
N TRP A 237 3.87 5.96 -3.67
CA TRP A 237 4.15 7.36 -3.36
C TRP A 237 5.64 7.69 -3.53
N GLY A 238 5.94 8.72 -4.36
CA GLY A 238 7.30 9.24 -4.54
C GLY A 238 8.32 8.26 -5.11
N VAL A 239 7.86 7.25 -5.86
CA VAL A 239 8.71 6.42 -6.72
C VAL A 239 8.55 6.83 -8.18
N ASP A 240 9.49 6.45 -9.04
CA ASP A 240 9.37 6.66 -10.48
C ASP A 240 8.31 5.72 -11.10
N ALA A 241 7.84 6.05 -12.31
CA ALA A 241 6.78 5.31 -12.99
C ALA A 241 7.10 3.82 -13.20
N GLY A 242 8.37 3.47 -13.46
CA GLY A 242 8.78 2.07 -13.63
C GLY A 242 8.70 1.30 -12.32
N ALA A 243 9.14 1.92 -11.22
CA ALA A 243 9.01 1.34 -9.89
C ALA A 243 7.54 1.22 -9.46
N ALA A 244 6.70 2.22 -9.77
CA ALA A 244 5.28 2.17 -9.50
C ALA A 244 4.62 0.97 -10.20
N THR A 245 4.89 0.79 -11.50
CA THR A 245 4.41 -0.38 -12.25
C THR A 245 4.88 -1.71 -11.64
N THR A 246 6.14 -1.79 -11.24
CA THR A 246 6.70 -3.00 -10.59
C THR A 246 5.98 -3.30 -9.27
N ILE A 247 5.75 -2.29 -8.43
CA ILE A 247 5.05 -2.44 -7.15
C ILE A 247 3.59 -2.86 -7.38
N ARG A 248 2.87 -2.21 -8.30
CA ARG A 248 1.48 -2.56 -8.63
C ARG A 248 1.37 -3.99 -9.14
N GLN A 249 2.26 -4.41 -10.05
CA GLN A 249 2.28 -5.79 -10.53
C GLN A 249 2.56 -6.78 -9.40
N ALA A 250 3.48 -6.46 -8.50
CA ALA A 250 3.76 -7.32 -7.35
C ALA A 250 2.53 -7.46 -6.42
N LEU A 251 1.76 -6.37 -6.17
CA LEU A 251 0.50 -6.43 -5.41
C LEU A 251 -0.50 -7.38 -6.08
N ILE A 252 -0.69 -7.26 -7.39
CA ILE A 252 -1.56 -8.14 -8.18
C ILE A 252 -1.10 -9.59 -8.08
N ASP A 253 0.20 -9.85 -8.26
CA ASP A 253 0.75 -11.20 -8.24
C ASP A 253 0.63 -11.84 -6.85
N LEU A 254 0.83 -11.06 -5.78
CA LEU A 254 0.65 -11.51 -4.40
C LEU A 254 -0.82 -11.91 -4.14
N ALA A 255 -1.77 -11.08 -4.56
CA ALA A 255 -3.19 -11.39 -4.45
C ALA A 255 -3.52 -12.68 -5.23
N ARG A 256 -3.07 -12.83 -6.49
CA ARG A 256 -3.28 -14.05 -7.29
C ARG A 256 -2.72 -15.31 -6.64
N GLN A 257 -1.70 -15.20 -5.80
CA GLN A 257 -1.17 -16.30 -5.00
C GLN A 257 -2.05 -16.63 -3.76
N GLY A 258 -3.20 -15.97 -3.61
CA GLY A 258 -4.17 -16.22 -2.56
C GLY A 258 -4.03 -15.31 -1.33
N ALA A 259 -3.21 -14.27 -1.38
CA ALA A 259 -3.15 -13.27 -0.32
C ALA A 259 -4.38 -12.34 -0.35
N ALA A 260 -4.80 -11.87 0.82
CA ALA A 260 -5.70 -10.73 0.96
C ALA A 260 -4.87 -9.44 0.99
N VAL A 261 -5.11 -8.52 0.08
CA VAL A 261 -4.36 -7.28 -0.04
C VAL A 261 -5.28 -6.10 0.23
N LEU A 262 -4.95 -5.30 1.24
CA LEU A 262 -5.61 -4.03 1.53
C LEU A 262 -4.67 -2.89 1.16
N VAL A 263 -5.08 -2.05 0.23
CA VAL A 263 -4.34 -0.85 -0.20
C VAL A 263 -5.06 0.38 0.33
N ILE A 264 -4.35 1.28 1.00
CA ILE A 264 -4.85 2.58 1.40
C ILE A 264 -4.11 3.62 0.56
N SER A 265 -4.81 4.33 -0.34
CA SER A 265 -4.17 5.25 -1.28
C SER A 265 -5.03 6.47 -1.57
N GLN A 266 -4.38 7.58 -1.90
CA GLN A 266 -5.01 8.79 -2.41
C GLN A 266 -4.94 8.86 -3.94
N ASP A 267 -4.14 8.01 -4.56
CA ASP A 267 -4.00 7.93 -6.01
C ASP A 267 -5.14 7.10 -6.62
N LEU A 268 -6.12 7.80 -7.19
CA LEU A 268 -7.29 7.16 -7.79
C LEU A 268 -6.95 6.32 -9.01
N ASP A 269 -5.88 6.65 -9.74
CA ASP A 269 -5.43 5.85 -10.89
C ASP A 269 -4.86 4.53 -10.42
N GLU A 270 -4.01 4.56 -9.38
CA GLU A 270 -3.52 3.34 -8.74
C GLU A 270 -4.67 2.46 -8.27
N ILE A 271 -5.63 3.05 -7.54
CA ILE A 271 -6.79 2.33 -7.00
C ILE A 271 -7.59 1.65 -8.12
N LEU A 272 -7.97 2.40 -9.16
CA LEU A 272 -8.79 1.87 -10.27
C LEU A 272 -8.05 0.82 -11.10
N GLU A 273 -6.71 0.90 -11.15
CA GLU A 273 -5.89 -0.01 -11.96
C GLU A 273 -5.69 -1.38 -11.31
N ILE A 274 -5.63 -1.46 -9.96
CA ILE A 274 -5.24 -2.71 -9.28
C ILE A 274 -6.35 -3.36 -8.45
N SER A 275 -7.45 -2.65 -8.15
CA SER A 275 -8.42 -3.12 -7.16
C SER A 275 -9.52 -3.98 -7.74
N ASP A 276 -10.00 -4.93 -6.95
CA ASP A 276 -11.24 -5.66 -7.19
C ASP A 276 -12.44 -4.90 -6.60
N ARG A 277 -12.28 -4.38 -5.38
CA ARG A 277 -13.29 -3.54 -4.72
C ARG A 277 -12.65 -2.26 -4.16
N VAL A 278 -13.45 -1.19 -4.10
CA VAL A 278 -13.04 0.12 -3.57
C VAL A 278 -14.02 0.56 -2.49
N ALA A 279 -13.51 1.02 -1.37
CA ALA A 279 -14.23 1.74 -0.33
C ALA A 279 -13.66 3.14 -0.17
N VAL A 280 -14.41 4.05 0.43
CA VAL A 280 -13.98 5.42 0.72
C VAL A 280 -14.04 5.67 2.21
N ILE A 281 -12.94 6.19 2.78
CA ILE A 281 -12.92 6.64 4.17
C ILE A 281 -13.10 8.17 4.22
N SER A 282 -14.05 8.60 5.03
CA SER A 282 -14.33 10.03 5.27
C SER A 282 -14.72 10.23 6.73
N LYS A 283 -14.03 11.12 7.41
CA LYS A 283 -14.28 11.47 8.82
C LYS A 283 -14.35 10.25 9.75
N GLY A 284 -13.50 9.26 9.51
CA GLY A 284 -13.41 8.03 10.32
C GLY A 284 -14.47 6.97 10.03
N ARG A 285 -15.32 7.18 9.04
CA ARG A 285 -16.32 6.20 8.57
C ARG A 285 -15.92 5.63 7.23
N LEU A 286 -16.14 4.35 7.03
CA LEU A 286 -15.86 3.65 5.79
C LEU A 286 -17.16 3.38 5.03
N SER A 287 -17.19 3.74 3.73
CA SER A 287 -18.30 3.34 2.87
C SER A 287 -18.30 1.82 2.65
N PRO A 288 -19.45 1.21 2.35
CA PRO A 288 -19.46 -0.15 1.84
C PRO A 288 -18.53 -0.30 0.62
N PRO A 289 -17.71 -1.37 0.53
CA PRO A 289 -16.89 -1.62 -0.65
C PRO A 289 -17.76 -1.92 -1.88
N VAL A 290 -17.45 -1.26 -3.00
CA VAL A 290 -18.11 -1.46 -4.30
C VAL A 290 -17.15 -2.07 -5.30
N ASP A 291 -17.66 -2.74 -6.35
CA ASP A 291 -16.84 -3.30 -7.44
C ASP A 291 -16.07 -2.17 -8.15
N ALA A 292 -14.75 -2.33 -8.25
CA ALA A 292 -13.88 -1.32 -8.87
C ALA A 292 -14.15 -1.13 -10.37
N ARG A 293 -14.72 -2.14 -11.05
CA ARG A 293 -15.05 -2.07 -12.49
C ARG A 293 -16.29 -1.23 -12.77
N GLY A 294 -17.15 -1.04 -11.77
CA GLY A 294 -18.41 -0.30 -11.87
C GLY A 294 -18.33 1.13 -11.39
N ILE A 295 -17.20 1.56 -10.79
CA ILE A 295 -17.05 2.90 -10.25
C ILE A 295 -16.11 3.73 -11.11
N THR A 296 -16.48 5.01 -11.31
CA THR A 296 -15.64 5.99 -12.01
C THR A 296 -14.84 6.83 -11.02
N ARG A 297 -13.84 7.55 -11.53
CA ARG A 297 -13.08 8.53 -10.75
C ARG A 297 -14.00 9.59 -10.11
N GLU A 298 -14.99 10.06 -10.86
CA GLU A 298 -16.01 11.00 -10.37
C GLU A 298 -16.87 10.37 -9.27
N GLY A 299 -17.23 9.10 -9.42
CA GLY A 299 -17.99 8.35 -8.41
C GLY A 299 -17.23 8.20 -7.09
N ILE A 300 -15.93 7.89 -7.14
CA ILE A 300 -15.09 7.88 -5.95
C ILE A 300 -14.99 9.30 -5.36
N GLY A 301 -14.80 10.32 -6.19
CA GLY A 301 -14.72 11.72 -5.77
C GLY A 301 -15.98 12.17 -5.03
N LEU A 302 -17.18 11.79 -5.50
CA LEU A 302 -18.44 12.08 -4.83
C LEU A 302 -18.53 11.40 -3.45
N LEU A 303 -18.15 10.14 -3.34
CA LEU A 303 -18.08 9.43 -2.06
C LEU A 303 -17.06 10.08 -1.09
N MET A 304 -15.92 10.54 -1.60
CA MET A 304 -14.93 11.30 -0.83
C MET A 304 -15.47 12.64 -0.33
N GLY A 305 -16.38 13.27 -1.09
CA GLY A 305 -17.09 14.49 -0.71
C GLY A 305 -18.21 14.29 0.31
N GLY A 306 -18.51 13.05 0.72
CA GLY A 306 -19.54 12.72 1.71
C GLY A 306 -20.93 12.48 1.13
N ALA A 307 -21.07 12.36 -0.20
CA ALA A 307 -22.31 11.95 -0.84
C ALA A 307 -22.51 10.43 -0.65
N HIS A 308 -23.10 10.04 0.47
CA HIS A 308 -23.55 8.66 0.66
C HIS A 308 -24.76 8.41 -0.26
N HIS A 309 -24.78 7.28 -1.00
CA HIS A 309 -25.98 6.83 -1.70
C HIS A 309 -27.10 6.50 -0.68
N GLY A 310 -27.89 7.51 -0.31
CA GLY A 310 -28.95 7.36 0.68
C GLY A 310 -29.95 8.50 0.78
N GLU A 311 -29.68 9.69 0.17
CA GLU A 311 -30.57 10.85 0.26
C GLU A 311 -30.94 11.47 -1.09
N GLY A 312 -31.24 10.66 -2.08
CA GLY A 312 -31.61 11.11 -3.43
C GLY A 312 -32.95 10.64 -3.96
N ALA A 313 -33.92 10.26 -3.09
CA ALA A 313 -35.24 9.81 -3.53
C ALA A 313 -36.38 10.29 -2.63
N ALA A 314 -36.41 11.54 -2.24
CA ALA A 314 -37.57 12.14 -1.63
C ALA A 314 -37.52 13.67 -1.71
N HIS A 315 -37.76 14.25 -2.90
CA HIS A 315 -38.35 15.58 -3.07
C HIS A 315 -38.53 15.83 -4.57
N ALA A 316 -39.56 15.17 -5.12
CA ALA A 316 -40.22 15.61 -6.33
C ALA A 316 -41.73 15.38 -6.12
N HIS A 317 -42.39 16.34 -5.52
CA HIS A 317 -43.80 16.64 -5.70
C HIS A 317 -44.02 18.14 -5.53
#